data_97409818f84f354c560b1b7670ad9078
#
_entry.id   97409818f84f354c560b1b7670ad9078
#
_cell.length_a   1.000
_cell.length_b   1.000
_cell.length_c   1.000
_cell.angle_alpha   90.00
_cell.angle_beta   90.00
_cell.angle_gamma   90.00
#
_symmetry.space_group_name_H-M   'P 1'
#
loop_
_entity.id
_entity.type
_entity.pdbx_description
1 polymer ?
#
loop_
_entity_poly.entity_id
_entity_poly.type
_entity_poly.pdbx_seq_one_letter_code
_entity_poly.pdbx_strand_id
1 'polypeptide(L)'
;MASIDNGSDLGIEAALFKTADKLRGNMEPSDYKHVALGLIFLKHISDGFELKRQALLAEYPEGAEDPDEYLADNIFWVPQEARWSHLQANAKQPTIGRLIDEAMIAIEMVNPSLKGVLPKDYGRPALSAVMLGELIDLISGIALGEGKDKARDLLGRVYEYFLGQFAGSEGKRGGEFYTPRSVVRTMVEMLEPYKGRVYDPCCGSGGMFVQSEKFVEAHGGRLGDIAXXXXX
;
A
#
# COMPACT_ATOMS: atom_id res chain seq x y z
N MET A 1 16.73 2.21 -24.62
CA MET A 1 17.72 1.86 -23.57
C MET A 1 17.10 2.22 -22.24
N ALA A 2 16.56 1.22 -21.56
CA ALA A 2 16.01 1.43 -20.22
C ALA A 2 17.18 1.64 -19.24
N SER A 3 17.19 2.78 -18.55
CA SER A 3 18.17 3.02 -17.49
C SER A 3 17.95 1.99 -16.39
N ILE A 4 18.94 1.17 -16.15
CA ILE A 4 18.98 0.29 -14.98
C ILE A 4 19.17 1.21 -13.78
N ASP A 5 18.10 1.40 -13.03
CA ASP A 5 18.15 2.17 -11.78
C ASP A 5 18.98 1.38 -10.78
N ASN A 6 20.25 1.76 -10.65
CA ASN A 6 21.21 1.07 -9.79
C ASN A 6 21.07 1.54 -8.33
N GLY A 7 20.57 0.63 -7.48
CA GLY A 7 21.01 0.42 -6.10
C GLY A 7 21.11 1.56 -5.07
N SER A 8 20.89 2.82 -5.43
CA SER A 8 21.04 3.91 -4.46
C SER A 8 19.78 4.11 -3.60
N ASP A 9 18.64 3.59 -4.05
CA ASP A 9 17.34 3.77 -3.38
C ASP A 9 17.05 2.70 -2.30
N LEU A 10 17.71 1.54 -2.34
CA LEU A 10 17.51 0.48 -1.34
C LEU A 10 17.89 0.92 0.09
N GLY A 11 18.61 2.02 0.23
CA GLY A 11 18.98 2.58 1.53
C GLY A 11 17.80 3.17 2.30
N ILE A 12 16.86 3.78 1.59
CA ILE A 12 15.72 4.45 2.23
C ILE A 12 14.74 3.41 2.79
N GLU A 13 14.36 2.41 2.00
CA GLU A 13 13.42 1.36 2.43
C GLU A 13 13.98 0.59 3.63
N ALA A 14 15.27 0.26 3.59
CA ALA A 14 15.95 -0.45 4.69
C ALA A 14 16.04 0.42 5.96
N ALA A 15 16.32 1.70 5.81
CA ALA A 15 16.39 2.64 6.94
C ALA A 15 15.01 2.82 7.59
N LEU A 16 13.98 2.96 6.75
CA LEU A 16 12.58 3.07 7.22
C LEU A 16 12.15 1.81 7.96
N PHE A 17 12.42 0.64 7.39
CA PHE A 17 12.08 -0.64 8.02
C PHE A 17 12.79 -0.78 9.38
N LYS A 18 14.09 -0.46 9.43
CA LYS A 18 14.88 -0.54 10.66
C LYS A 18 14.32 0.38 11.75
N THR A 19 13.86 1.57 11.37
CA THR A 19 13.24 2.52 12.32
C THR A 19 11.87 2.00 12.76
N ALA A 20 11.05 1.53 11.84
CA ALA A 20 9.74 0.95 12.15
C ALA A 20 9.89 -0.28 13.05
N ASP A 21 10.86 -1.16 12.76
CA ASP A 21 11.07 -2.37 13.57
C ASP A 21 11.52 -2.03 15.01
N LYS A 22 12.24 -0.94 15.22
CA LYS A 22 12.55 -0.46 16.58
C LYS A 22 11.28 -0.04 17.33
N LEU A 23 10.33 0.58 16.63
CA LEU A 23 9.07 0.99 17.24
C LEU A 23 8.22 -0.21 17.67
N ARG A 24 8.41 -1.36 17.04
CA ARG A 24 7.72 -2.60 17.38
C ARG A 24 7.93 -3.01 18.86
N GLY A 25 9.11 -2.73 19.40
CA GLY A 25 9.44 -3.12 20.77
C GLY A 25 9.38 -4.64 20.94
N ASN A 26 8.63 -5.11 21.93
CA ASN A 26 8.47 -6.53 22.25
C ASN A 26 7.31 -7.23 21.53
N MET A 27 6.63 -6.52 20.63
CA MET A 27 5.51 -7.12 19.87
C MET A 27 6.02 -8.18 18.89
N GLU A 28 5.23 -9.26 18.71
CA GLU A 28 5.58 -10.31 17.74
C GLU A 28 5.57 -9.72 16.31
N PRO A 29 6.52 -10.13 15.45
CA PRO A 29 6.58 -9.61 14.07
C PRO A 29 5.29 -9.81 13.29
N SER A 30 4.61 -10.95 13.46
CA SER A 30 3.35 -11.26 12.79
C SER A 30 2.24 -10.25 13.14
N ASP A 31 2.13 -9.88 14.42
CA ASP A 31 1.15 -8.90 14.88
C ASP A 31 1.48 -7.49 14.38
N TYR A 32 2.77 -7.13 14.46
CA TYR A 32 3.25 -5.80 14.04
C TYR A 32 3.16 -5.60 12.52
N LYS A 33 3.30 -6.68 11.76
CA LYS A 33 3.17 -6.66 10.29
C LYS A 33 1.87 -5.97 9.85
N HIS A 34 0.75 -6.40 10.42
CA HIS A 34 -0.56 -5.85 10.05
C HIS A 34 -0.68 -4.37 10.42
N VAL A 35 -0.09 -3.98 11.56
CA VAL A 35 -0.08 -2.58 12.03
C VAL A 35 0.69 -1.69 11.03
N ALA A 36 1.93 -2.08 10.72
CA ALA A 36 2.81 -1.29 9.86
C ALA A 36 2.30 -1.22 8.42
N LEU A 37 1.97 -2.39 7.83
CA LEU A 37 1.51 -2.47 6.45
C LEU A 37 0.16 -1.77 6.25
N GLY A 38 -0.74 -1.88 7.23
CA GLY A 38 -2.03 -1.20 7.16
C GLY A 38 -1.90 0.32 7.14
N LEU A 39 -0.99 0.87 7.96
CA LEU A 39 -0.73 2.32 7.96
C LEU A 39 -0.06 2.78 6.65
N ILE A 40 0.89 2.00 6.12
CA ILE A 40 1.52 2.32 4.83
C ILE A 40 0.46 2.31 3.71
N PHE A 41 -0.43 1.31 3.72
CA PHE A 41 -1.52 1.23 2.74
C PHE A 41 -2.48 2.42 2.87
N LEU A 42 -2.87 2.76 4.11
CA LEU A 42 -3.75 3.91 4.37
C LEU A 42 -3.12 5.22 3.85
N LYS A 43 -1.83 5.41 4.09
CA LYS A 43 -1.08 6.55 3.53
C LYS A 43 -1.15 6.56 2.00
N HIS A 44 -0.92 5.39 1.39
CA HIS A 44 -0.91 5.25 -0.08
C HIS A 44 -2.25 5.65 -0.70
N ILE A 45 -3.37 5.14 -0.18
CA ILE A 45 -4.70 5.50 -0.71
C ILE A 45 -5.04 6.96 -0.44
N SER A 46 -4.66 7.49 0.73
CA SER A 46 -4.90 8.89 1.07
C SER A 46 -4.09 9.84 0.17
N ASP A 47 -2.85 9.48 -0.16
CA ASP A 47 -2.02 10.30 -1.07
C ASP A 47 -2.59 10.27 -2.49
N GLY A 48 -3.02 9.11 -2.96
CA GLY A 48 -3.66 8.99 -4.28
C GLY A 48 -4.93 9.85 -4.37
N PHE A 49 -5.74 9.78 -3.34
CA PHE A 49 -6.95 10.61 -3.20
C PHE A 49 -6.61 12.11 -3.25
N GLU A 50 -5.67 12.54 -2.40
CA GLU A 50 -5.33 13.96 -2.29
C GLU A 50 -4.74 14.50 -3.59
N LEU A 51 -4.00 13.68 -4.31
CA LEU A 51 -3.43 14.03 -5.60
C LEU A 51 -4.53 14.32 -6.63
N LYS A 52 -5.52 13.43 -6.74
CA LYS A 52 -6.69 13.62 -7.61
C LYS A 52 -7.50 14.85 -7.17
N ARG A 53 -7.69 14.99 -5.85
CA ARG A 53 -8.44 16.11 -5.28
C ARG A 53 -7.82 17.46 -5.66
N GLN A 54 -6.48 17.57 -5.59
CA GLN A 54 -5.79 18.80 -5.97
C GLN A 54 -5.95 19.10 -7.47
N ALA A 55 -5.92 18.07 -8.31
CA ALA A 55 -6.15 18.24 -9.74
C ALA A 55 -7.59 18.72 -10.01
N LEU A 56 -8.59 18.12 -9.35
CA LEU A 56 -9.99 18.54 -9.48
C LEU A 56 -10.19 19.99 -8.99
N LEU A 57 -9.59 20.35 -7.85
CA LEU A 57 -9.68 21.73 -7.33
C LEU A 57 -9.12 22.75 -8.31
N ALA A 58 -8.14 22.37 -9.13
CA ALA A 58 -7.54 23.27 -10.14
C ALA A 58 -8.39 23.37 -11.42
N GLU A 59 -9.04 22.28 -11.82
CA GLU A 59 -9.72 22.17 -13.12
C GLU A 59 -11.25 22.22 -13.00
N TYR A 60 -11.82 21.56 -11.99
CA TYR A 60 -13.26 21.40 -11.78
C TYR A 60 -13.54 21.33 -10.28
N PRO A 61 -13.51 22.48 -9.56
CA PRO A 61 -13.63 22.50 -8.09
C PRO A 61 -14.92 21.86 -7.54
N GLU A 62 -16.02 21.91 -8.30
CA GLU A 62 -17.30 21.35 -7.88
C GLU A 62 -17.25 19.83 -7.76
N GLY A 63 -16.40 19.16 -8.55
CA GLY A 63 -16.22 17.71 -8.51
C GLY A 63 -15.23 17.23 -7.44
N ALA A 64 -14.54 18.14 -6.76
CA ALA A 64 -13.47 17.77 -5.81
C ALA A 64 -13.96 16.99 -4.59
N GLU A 65 -15.24 17.03 -4.27
CA GLU A 65 -15.86 16.27 -3.17
C GLU A 65 -16.94 15.29 -3.70
N ASP A 66 -16.90 14.93 -4.99
CA ASP A 66 -17.81 13.97 -5.60
C ASP A 66 -17.11 12.61 -5.72
N PRO A 67 -17.56 11.56 -5.01
CA PRO A 67 -16.93 10.23 -5.07
C PRO A 67 -16.83 9.62 -6.47
N ASP A 68 -17.78 9.92 -7.36
CA ASP A 68 -17.82 9.34 -8.70
C ASP A 68 -16.62 9.78 -9.56
N GLU A 69 -16.09 10.98 -9.31
CA GLU A 69 -14.90 11.50 -10.00
C GLU A 69 -13.62 10.69 -9.66
N TYR A 70 -13.61 10.08 -8.49
CA TYR A 70 -12.48 9.23 -8.05
C TYR A 70 -12.65 7.80 -8.54
N LEU A 71 -13.85 7.25 -8.46
CA LEU A 71 -14.16 5.90 -8.93
C LEU A 71 -13.89 5.75 -10.43
N ALA A 72 -14.19 6.77 -11.22
CA ALA A 72 -13.92 6.77 -12.67
C ALA A 72 -12.43 6.53 -12.99
N ASP A 73 -11.53 6.97 -12.12
CA ASP A 73 -10.08 6.81 -12.28
C ASP A 73 -9.51 5.67 -11.42
N ASN A 74 -10.37 4.81 -10.86
CA ASN A 74 -9.98 3.71 -9.96
C ASN A 74 -9.22 4.21 -8.73
N ILE A 75 -9.60 5.38 -8.21
CA ILE A 75 -9.04 5.97 -6.98
C ILE A 75 -10.04 5.77 -5.85
N PHE A 76 -9.59 5.27 -4.73
CA PHE A 76 -10.44 5.08 -3.56
C PHE A 76 -10.88 6.43 -3.00
N TRP A 77 -12.18 6.59 -2.73
CA TRP A 77 -12.70 7.75 -2.03
C TRP A 77 -12.25 7.71 -0.55
N VAL A 78 -11.72 8.83 -0.06
CA VAL A 78 -11.26 8.92 1.34
C VAL A 78 -12.07 9.99 2.07
N PRO A 79 -12.99 9.59 2.98
CA PRO A 79 -13.75 10.54 3.81
C PRO A 79 -12.83 11.44 4.62
N GLN A 80 -13.30 12.62 4.95
CA GLN A 80 -12.49 13.66 5.59
C GLN A 80 -11.80 13.18 6.88
N GLU A 81 -12.52 12.44 7.71
CA GLU A 81 -12.04 11.89 8.97
C GLU A 81 -10.99 10.77 8.78
N ALA A 82 -10.91 10.21 7.56
CA ALA A 82 -9.98 9.14 7.23
C ALA A 82 -8.75 9.63 6.45
N ARG A 83 -8.70 10.92 6.09
CA ARG A 83 -7.55 11.47 5.34
C ARG A 83 -6.30 11.44 6.20
N TRP A 84 -5.17 11.14 5.58
CA TRP A 84 -3.88 11.04 6.30
C TRP A 84 -3.56 12.31 7.09
N SER A 85 -3.87 13.48 6.54
CA SER A 85 -3.68 14.78 7.22
C SER A 85 -4.43 14.86 8.54
N HIS A 86 -5.64 14.29 8.62
CA HIS A 86 -6.42 14.24 9.86
C HIS A 86 -5.74 13.34 10.90
N LEU A 87 -5.30 12.14 10.49
CA LEU A 87 -4.61 11.21 11.39
C LEU A 87 -3.28 11.80 11.87
N GLN A 88 -2.53 12.42 10.97
CA GLN A 88 -1.25 13.06 11.30
C GLN A 88 -1.44 14.20 12.32
N ALA A 89 -2.47 15.02 12.14
CA ALA A 89 -2.77 16.10 13.07
C ALA A 89 -3.11 15.60 14.49
N ASN A 90 -3.63 14.36 14.58
CA ASN A 90 -4.05 13.74 15.84
C ASN A 90 -3.07 12.64 16.32
N ALA A 91 -1.91 12.49 15.69
CA ALA A 91 -0.98 11.38 15.92
C ALA A 91 -0.51 11.26 17.38
N LYS A 92 -0.47 12.38 18.10
CA LYS A 92 0.01 12.41 19.50
C LYS A 92 -1.11 12.24 20.54
N GLN A 93 -2.34 12.04 20.10
CA GLN A 93 -3.46 11.84 21.02
C GLN A 93 -3.54 10.41 21.54
N PRO A 94 -3.92 10.21 22.81
CA PRO A 94 -4.09 8.84 23.35
C PRO A 94 -5.13 8.00 22.59
N THR A 95 -6.02 8.67 21.85
CA THR A 95 -7.10 8.03 21.09
C THR A 95 -6.70 7.67 19.67
N ILE A 96 -5.43 7.84 19.27
CA ILE A 96 -5.00 7.66 17.87
C ILE A 96 -5.34 6.26 17.32
N GLY A 97 -5.20 5.21 18.12
CA GLY A 97 -5.55 3.86 17.68
C GLY A 97 -7.03 3.76 17.28
N ARG A 98 -7.93 4.33 18.07
CA ARG A 98 -9.36 4.35 17.75
C ARG A 98 -9.63 5.18 16.48
N LEU A 99 -8.93 6.32 16.32
CA LEU A 99 -9.08 7.16 15.12
C LEU A 99 -8.65 6.39 13.85
N ILE A 100 -7.60 5.59 13.93
CA ILE A 100 -7.16 4.75 12.81
C ILE A 100 -8.26 3.71 12.49
N ASP A 101 -8.82 3.03 13.50
CA ASP A 101 -9.89 2.06 13.29
C ASP A 101 -11.12 2.71 12.63
N GLU A 102 -11.52 3.89 13.12
CA GLU A 102 -12.64 4.65 12.56
C GLU A 102 -12.35 5.04 11.09
N ALA A 103 -11.13 5.44 10.78
CA ALA A 103 -10.70 5.77 9.41
C ALA A 103 -10.80 4.55 8.49
N MET A 104 -10.30 3.39 8.92
CA MET A 104 -10.38 2.14 8.15
C MET A 104 -11.84 1.75 7.88
N ILE A 105 -12.69 1.85 8.89
CA ILE A 105 -14.13 1.56 8.77
C ILE A 105 -14.78 2.52 7.76
N ALA A 106 -14.50 3.82 7.90
CA ALA A 106 -15.10 4.85 7.02
C ALA A 106 -14.70 4.60 5.55
N ILE A 107 -13.46 4.24 5.29
CA ILE A 107 -12.98 3.92 3.94
C ILE A 107 -13.70 2.69 3.39
N GLU A 108 -13.84 1.62 4.19
CA GLU A 108 -14.53 0.39 3.75
C GLU A 108 -16.02 0.64 3.44
N MET A 109 -16.66 1.52 4.19
CA MET A 109 -18.08 1.82 4.00
C MET A 109 -18.37 2.44 2.62
N VAL A 110 -17.44 3.23 2.11
CA VAL A 110 -17.62 3.96 0.84
C VAL A 110 -16.90 3.30 -0.35
N ASN A 111 -16.09 2.28 -0.09
CA ASN A 111 -15.35 1.54 -1.14
C ASN A 111 -15.66 0.05 -1.03
N PRO A 112 -16.71 -0.45 -1.71
CA PRO A 112 -17.13 -1.86 -1.55
C PRO A 112 -16.04 -2.91 -1.82
N SER A 113 -15.09 -2.61 -2.71
CA SER A 113 -13.96 -3.50 -3.03
C SER A 113 -12.99 -3.71 -1.85
N LEU A 114 -12.99 -2.80 -0.86
CA LEU A 114 -12.15 -2.90 0.32
C LEU A 114 -12.87 -3.53 1.53
N LYS A 115 -14.13 -3.88 1.38
CA LYS A 115 -14.95 -4.37 2.49
C LYS A 115 -14.36 -5.63 3.15
N GLY A 116 -14.03 -5.51 4.43
CA GLY A 116 -13.46 -6.60 5.22
C GLY A 116 -11.98 -6.85 5.00
N VAL A 117 -11.30 -5.99 4.21
CA VAL A 117 -9.89 -6.15 3.85
C VAL A 117 -8.96 -5.37 4.77
N LEU A 118 -9.38 -4.17 5.18
CA LEU A 118 -8.52 -3.28 5.96
C LEU A 118 -8.36 -3.77 7.41
N PRO A 119 -7.14 -3.75 7.96
CA PRO A 119 -6.94 -4.13 9.36
C PRO A 119 -7.61 -3.13 10.28
N LYS A 120 -8.28 -3.65 11.32
CA LYS A 120 -8.92 -2.87 12.37
C LYS A 120 -8.50 -3.55 13.68
N ASP A 121 -8.09 -2.86 14.61
CA ASP A 121 -7.68 -3.31 15.94
C ASP A 121 -6.47 -2.48 16.44
N TYR A 122 -6.39 -1.25 15.91
CA TYR A 122 -5.36 -0.29 16.32
C TYR A 122 -5.68 0.28 17.72
N GLY A 123 -6.96 0.27 18.12
CA GLY A 123 -7.41 0.72 19.42
C GLY A 123 -7.20 -0.28 20.56
N ARG A 124 -6.61 -1.46 20.28
CA ARG A 124 -6.40 -2.50 21.32
C ARG A 124 -5.35 -2.04 22.36
N PRO A 125 -5.52 -2.44 23.64
CA PRO A 125 -4.59 -1.99 24.71
C PRO A 125 -3.13 -2.41 24.49
N ALA A 126 -2.88 -3.44 23.69
CA ALA A 126 -1.53 -3.90 23.40
C ALA A 126 -0.74 -2.94 22.50
N LEU A 127 -1.42 -2.02 21.79
CA LEU A 127 -0.79 -1.05 20.92
C LEU A 127 -0.66 0.31 21.62
N SER A 128 0.58 0.73 21.82
CA SER A 128 0.86 2.03 22.43
C SER A 128 0.48 3.18 21.49
N ALA A 129 -0.29 4.13 21.98
CA ALA A 129 -0.61 5.35 21.23
C ALA A 129 0.65 6.12 20.83
N VAL A 130 1.68 6.11 21.67
CA VAL A 130 2.97 6.74 21.37
C VAL A 130 3.62 6.05 20.17
N MET A 131 3.67 4.72 20.18
CA MET A 131 4.23 3.94 19.06
C MET A 131 3.48 4.21 17.75
N LEU A 132 2.14 4.22 17.81
CA LEU A 132 1.33 4.52 16.62
C LEU A 132 1.60 5.94 16.09
N GLY A 133 1.70 6.91 17.00
CA GLY A 133 2.03 8.28 16.63
C GLY A 133 3.39 8.42 15.96
N GLU A 134 4.42 7.75 16.52
CA GLU A 134 5.77 7.74 15.95
C GLU A 134 5.78 7.05 14.58
N LEU A 135 4.99 6.00 14.42
CA LEU A 135 4.87 5.28 13.14
C LEU A 135 4.19 6.16 12.08
N ILE A 136 3.13 6.90 12.45
CA ILE A 136 2.48 7.88 11.57
C ILE A 136 3.49 8.96 11.14
N ASP A 137 4.25 9.50 12.09
CA ASP A 137 5.26 10.53 11.79
C ASP A 137 6.34 9.98 10.84
N LEU A 138 6.81 8.75 11.06
CA LEU A 138 7.79 8.09 10.20
C LEU A 138 7.25 7.93 8.77
N ILE A 139 6.01 7.41 8.64
CA ILE A 139 5.38 7.16 7.34
C ILE A 139 5.09 8.49 6.62
N SER A 140 4.70 9.53 7.38
CA SER A 140 4.49 10.88 6.82
C SER A 140 5.74 11.44 6.17
N GLY A 141 6.91 11.08 6.67
CA GLY A 141 8.20 11.52 6.12
C GLY A 141 8.56 10.88 4.76
N ILE A 142 7.85 9.83 4.34
CA ILE A 142 8.18 9.09 3.11
C ILE A 142 7.90 9.93 1.84
N ALA A 143 6.95 10.84 1.90
CA ALA A 143 6.35 11.47 0.72
C ALA A 143 7.04 12.75 0.23
N LEU A 144 8.20 13.13 0.78
CA LEU A 144 8.78 14.46 0.53
C LEU A 144 9.85 14.51 -0.55
N GLY A 145 9.90 13.51 -1.43
CA GLY A 145 10.77 13.53 -2.62
C GLY A 145 10.20 14.37 -3.76
N GLU A 146 11.04 14.76 -4.68
CA GLU A 146 10.70 15.57 -5.85
C GLU A 146 9.73 14.82 -6.79
N GLY A 147 8.48 15.28 -6.83
CA GLY A 147 7.46 14.79 -7.78
C GLY A 147 6.51 13.75 -7.19
N LYS A 148 5.22 13.98 -7.43
CA LYS A 148 4.12 13.21 -6.85
C LYS A 148 4.11 11.73 -7.27
N ASP A 149 4.48 11.44 -8.52
CA ASP A 149 4.55 10.06 -9.03
C ASP A 149 5.68 9.28 -8.36
N LYS A 150 6.82 9.93 -8.12
CA LYS A 150 7.97 9.32 -7.44
C LYS A 150 7.66 8.98 -5.98
N ALA A 151 6.89 9.83 -5.30
CA ALA A 151 6.47 9.57 -3.91
C ALA A 151 5.56 8.34 -3.83
N ARG A 152 4.63 8.20 -4.79
CA ARG A 152 3.72 7.05 -4.87
C ARG A 152 4.49 5.75 -5.15
N ASP A 153 5.46 5.81 -6.07
CA ASP A 153 6.35 4.67 -6.37
C ASP A 153 7.20 4.29 -5.16
N LEU A 154 7.74 5.27 -4.46
CA LEU A 154 8.54 5.03 -3.26
C LEU A 154 7.71 4.33 -2.17
N LEU A 155 6.48 4.80 -1.94
CA LEU A 155 5.60 4.19 -0.93
C LEU A 155 5.26 2.73 -1.30
N GLY A 156 5.03 2.43 -2.59
CA GLY A 156 4.85 1.08 -3.09
C GLY A 156 6.08 0.21 -2.83
N ARG A 157 7.28 0.72 -3.10
CA ARG A 157 8.54 0.00 -2.83
C ARG A 157 8.74 -0.24 -1.33
N VAL A 158 8.42 0.74 -0.50
CA VAL A 158 8.49 0.60 0.98
C VAL A 158 7.55 -0.53 1.42
N TYR A 159 6.32 -0.55 0.91
CA TYR A 159 5.35 -1.60 1.22
C TYR A 159 5.90 -2.99 0.84
N GLU A 160 6.38 -3.15 -0.40
CA GLU A 160 6.95 -4.41 -0.87
C GLU A 160 8.17 -4.84 -0.03
N TYR A 161 9.03 -3.89 0.32
CA TYR A 161 10.20 -4.16 1.15
C TYR A 161 9.79 -4.66 2.54
N PHE A 162 8.85 -3.96 3.18
CA PHE A 162 8.35 -4.34 4.52
C PHE A 162 7.73 -5.73 4.47
N LEU A 163 6.91 -6.00 3.46
CA LEU A 163 6.27 -7.30 3.28
C LEU A 163 7.32 -8.43 3.18
N GLY A 164 8.38 -8.20 2.39
CA GLY A 164 9.50 -9.14 2.25
C GLY A 164 10.26 -9.38 3.55
N GLN A 165 10.51 -8.33 4.33
CA GLN A 165 11.21 -8.43 5.61
C GLN A 165 10.37 -9.20 6.65
N PHE A 166 9.07 -8.91 6.73
CA PHE A 166 8.17 -9.62 7.63
C PHE A 166 8.05 -11.10 7.24
N ALA A 167 7.91 -11.41 5.95
CA ALA A 167 7.87 -12.80 5.47
C ALA A 167 9.15 -13.56 5.85
N GLY A 168 10.30 -12.89 5.74
CA GLY A 168 11.60 -13.46 6.15
C GLY A 168 11.68 -13.72 7.65
N SER A 169 11.13 -12.83 8.48
CA SER A 169 11.20 -12.94 9.94
C SER A 169 10.23 -13.98 10.52
N GLU A 170 9.12 -14.25 9.85
CA GLU A 170 8.15 -15.26 10.25
C GLU A 170 8.70 -16.69 10.06
N GLY A 171 9.74 -16.83 9.24
CA GLY A 171 10.51 -18.05 9.10
C GLY A 171 9.70 -19.22 8.53
N LYS A 172 10.24 -20.44 8.71
CA LYS A 172 9.67 -21.67 8.17
C LYS A 172 8.31 -22.08 8.79
N ARG A 173 7.83 -21.36 9.80
CA ARG A 173 6.60 -21.72 10.53
C ARG A 173 5.36 -20.95 10.05
N GLY A 174 5.53 -19.86 9.30
CA GLY A 174 4.43 -18.98 8.93
C GLY A 174 3.61 -19.42 7.74
N GLY A 175 4.14 -20.27 6.89
CA GLY A 175 3.43 -20.77 5.70
C GLY A 175 3.20 -19.74 4.59
N GLU A 176 3.46 -18.47 4.84
CA GLU A 176 3.31 -17.41 3.84
C GLU A 176 4.67 -17.10 3.22
N PHE A 177 4.83 -17.43 1.96
CA PHE A 177 6.05 -17.13 1.22
C PHE A 177 5.80 -15.95 0.27
N TYR A 178 6.56 -14.89 0.46
CA TYR A 178 6.55 -13.76 -0.47
C TYR A 178 7.58 -14.04 -1.58
N THR A 179 7.12 -14.15 -2.81
CA THR A 179 8.00 -14.32 -3.96
C THR A 179 8.59 -12.96 -4.36
N PRO A 180 9.91 -12.78 -4.31
CA PRO A 180 10.52 -11.51 -4.66
C PRO A 180 10.11 -11.02 -6.05
N ARG A 181 9.88 -9.72 -6.17
CA ARG A 181 9.44 -9.06 -7.43
C ARG A 181 10.37 -9.42 -8.62
N SER A 182 11.67 -9.50 -8.38
CA SER A 182 12.64 -9.86 -9.43
C SER A 182 12.37 -11.24 -10.03
N VAL A 183 12.02 -12.21 -9.17
CA VAL A 183 11.69 -13.58 -9.58
C VAL A 183 10.37 -13.58 -10.37
N VAL A 184 9.34 -12.93 -9.82
CA VAL A 184 8.01 -12.84 -10.45
C VAL A 184 8.15 -12.17 -11.83
N ARG A 185 8.86 -11.05 -11.90
CA ARG A 185 9.10 -10.33 -13.16
C ARG A 185 9.81 -11.21 -14.19
N THR A 186 10.83 -11.97 -13.78
CA THR A 186 11.53 -12.89 -14.68
C THR A 186 10.57 -13.93 -15.24
N MET A 187 9.71 -14.52 -14.39
CA MET A 187 8.71 -15.50 -14.84
C MET A 187 7.72 -14.87 -15.84
N VAL A 188 7.23 -13.68 -15.56
CA VAL A 188 6.28 -12.98 -16.44
C VAL A 188 6.92 -12.64 -17.79
N GLU A 189 8.17 -12.16 -17.79
CA GLU A 189 8.92 -11.88 -19.03
C GLU A 189 9.13 -13.14 -19.86
N MET A 190 9.26 -14.31 -19.23
CA MET A 190 9.39 -15.61 -19.92
C MET A 190 8.05 -16.13 -20.45
N LEU A 191 6.95 -15.84 -19.74
CA LEU A 191 5.60 -16.30 -20.12
C LEU A 191 4.96 -15.42 -21.19
N GLU A 192 5.36 -14.16 -21.27
CA GLU A 192 4.88 -13.19 -22.26
C GLU A 192 3.33 -13.13 -22.35
N PRO A 193 2.63 -12.79 -21.24
CA PRO A 193 1.16 -12.85 -21.21
C PRO A 193 0.52 -11.64 -21.90
N TYR A 194 0.59 -11.59 -23.23
CA TYR A 194 0.02 -10.46 -24.01
C TYR A 194 -1.50 -10.41 -23.96
N LYS A 195 -2.18 -11.58 -23.86
CA LYS A 195 -3.64 -11.67 -23.83
C LYS A 195 -4.11 -13.05 -23.36
N GLY A 196 -5.34 -13.11 -22.88
CA GLY A 196 -5.97 -14.36 -22.46
C GLY A 196 -6.12 -14.50 -20.96
N ARG A 197 -6.01 -15.72 -20.42
CA ARG A 197 -6.16 -15.96 -18.99
C ARG A 197 -4.82 -16.27 -18.32
N VAL A 198 -4.52 -15.51 -17.27
CA VAL A 198 -3.38 -15.78 -16.39
C VAL A 198 -3.94 -16.51 -15.17
N TYR A 199 -3.55 -17.77 -15.02
CA TYR A 199 -3.99 -18.63 -13.92
C TYR A 199 -2.83 -18.93 -12.99
N ASP A 200 -2.99 -18.62 -11.73
CA ASP A 200 -2.01 -18.91 -10.68
C ASP A 200 -2.73 -19.67 -9.55
N PRO A 201 -2.49 -20.99 -9.43
CA PRO A 201 -3.15 -21.80 -8.39
C PRO A 201 -2.64 -21.54 -6.98
N CYS A 202 -1.54 -20.78 -6.83
CA CYS A 202 -0.92 -20.47 -5.54
C CYS A 202 -0.56 -18.98 -5.48
N CYS A 203 -1.51 -18.12 -5.86
CA CYS A 203 -1.25 -16.71 -6.16
C CYS A 203 -0.71 -15.87 -4.99
N GLY A 204 -0.88 -16.34 -3.74
CA GLY A 204 -0.42 -15.60 -2.58
C GLY A 204 -0.93 -14.15 -2.58
N SER A 205 -0.03 -13.18 -2.57
CA SER A 205 -0.34 -11.75 -2.62
C SER A 205 -0.68 -11.23 -4.02
N GLY A 206 -0.79 -12.11 -5.02
CA GLY A 206 -1.13 -11.72 -6.39
C GLY A 206 0.03 -11.17 -7.21
N GLY A 207 1.26 -11.41 -6.79
CA GLY A 207 2.43 -10.86 -7.47
C GLY A 207 2.50 -11.16 -8.96
N MET A 208 2.15 -12.38 -9.37
CA MET A 208 2.14 -12.78 -10.79
C MET A 208 1.13 -11.95 -11.58
N PHE A 209 -0.06 -11.71 -11.01
CA PHE A 209 -1.11 -10.94 -11.69
C PHE A 209 -0.66 -9.49 -11.89
N VAL A 210 -0.17 -8.83 -10.84
CA VAL A 210 0.31 -7.44 -10.89
C VAL A 210 1.43 -7.27 -11.93
N GLN A 211 2.40 -8.20 -11.96
CA GLN A 211 3.49 -8.10 -12.93
C GLN A 211 3.02 -8.45 -14.37
N SER A 212 2.02 -9.31 -14.52
CA SER A 212 1.41 -9.60 -15.83
C SER A 212 0.69 -8.36 -16.38
N GLU A 213 -0.04 -7.64 -15.55
CA GLU A 213 -0.69 -6.38 -15.95
C GLU A 213 0.35 -5.33 -16.38
N LYS A 214 1.41 -5.17 -15.58
CA LYS A 214 2.51 -4.26 -15.92
C LYS A 214 3.21 -4.64 -17.23
N PHE A 215 3.35 -5.93 -17.48
CA PHE A 215 3.91 -6.44 -18.74
C PHE A 215 3.03 -6.01 -19.93
N VAL A 216 1.71 -6.23 -19.82
CA VAL A 216 0.75 -5.86 -20.89
C VAL A 216 0.83 -4.35 -21.16
N GLU A 217 0.80 -3.52 -20.12
CA GLU A 217 0.90 -2.06 -20.24
C GLU A 217 2.21 -1.63 -20.90
N ALA A 218 3.33 -2.21 -20.48
CA ALA A 218 4.66 -1.89 -21.01
C ALA A 218 4.80 -2.24 -22.50
N HIS A 219 3.99 -3.19 -22.99
CA HIS A 219 3.99 -3.62 -24.39
C HIS A 219 2.83 -3.04 -25.21
N GLY A 220 2.17 -2.01 -24.70
CA GLY A 220 1.12 -1.26 -25.42
C GLY A 220 -0.24 -1.95 -25.46
N GLY A 221 -0.45 -2.96 -24.62
CA GLY A 221 -1.75 -3.62 -24.46
C GLY A 221 -2.63 -2.89 -23.46
N ARG A 222 -3.83 -3.41 -23.27
CA ARG A 222 -4.81 -2.87 -22.30
C ARG A 222 -4.99 -3.86 -21.15
N LEU A 223 -5.29 -3.36 -19.96
CA LEU A 223 -5.51 -4.21 -18.77
C LEU A 223 -6.60 -5.28 -19.02
N GLY A 224 -7.60 -4.95 -19.82
CA GLY A 224 -8.67 -5.91 -20.19
C GLY A 224 -8.24 -7.02 -21.16
N ASP A 225 -7.03 -6.99 -21.69
CA ASP A 225 -6.55 -8.02 -22.61
C ASP A 225 -6.23 -9.33 -21.86
N ILE A 226 -6.00 -9.27 -20.53
CA ILE A 226 -5.80 -10.44 -19.67
C ILE A 226 -6.88 -10.50 -18.59
N ALA A 227 -7.18 -11.75 -18.16
CA ALA A 227 -8.10 -11.98 -17.04
C ALA A 227 -7.37 -12.79 -15.96
N UNK A 228 -7.38 -12.46 -14.79
CA UNK A 228 -6.72 -13.04 -13.68
C UNK A 228 -7.65 -14.01 -13.05
N UNK A 229 -7.37 -15.30 -12.88
CA UNK A 229 -8.15 -16.33 -12.28
C UNK A 229 -7.33 -16.93 -11.24
N UNK A 230 -7.77 -16.86 -10.01
CA UNK A 230 -7.21 -17.43 -8.83
C UNK A 230 -8.03 -18.59 -8.46
N UNK A 231 -7.65 -19.37 -7.88
CA UNK A 231 -8.30 -20.53 -7.36
C UNK A 231 -8.74 -20.16 -5.99
N UNK A 232 -9.70 -20.15 -5.79
CA UNK A 232 -10.28 -19.81 -4.54
C UNK A 232 -10.10 -20.78 -3.58
#